data_d9e298f69473c17dcbc5cb4e5d72df6f
#
_entry.id   d9e298f69473c17dcbc5cb4e5d72df6f
#
_cell.length_a   1.000
_cell.length_b   1.000
_cell.length_c   1.000
_cell.angle_alpha   90.00
_cell.angle_beta   90.00
_cell.angle_gamma   90.00
#
_symmetry.space_group_name_H-M   'P 1'
#
loop_
_entity.id
_entity.type
_entity.pdbx_description
1 polymer ?
#
loop_
_entity_poly.entity_id
_entity_poly.type
_entity_poly.pdbx_seq_one_letter_code
_entity_poly.pdbx_strand_id
1 'polypeptide(L)'
;VYKRQVLYGADAVYLAGTSFGMRSFAGNFTGEELPKAVDFAHKHGVRVHVTVNTMPRGDEVPRLPAYLEELDQAGVDALILADLGVFTLAGKYAPHCQRHISTQQSIANSVCAKAWFDLGASRVVLARELSLDEIRRIRQETPRELELETFGHGAMCVSYSGRCLLSNYMTGRDSNRGSCAQPCRYQYALMEEKRPGEYFPVFEDETGTYILNSRDMCM
;
A
#
# COMPACT_ATOMS: atom_id res chain seq x y z
N VAL A 1 0.88 -13.79 -11.99
CA VAL A 1 -0.36 -13.20 -11.43
C VAL A 1 -0.82 -12.02 -12.31
N TYR A 2 0.00 -10.99 -12.55
CA TYR A 2 -0.38 -9.78 -13.29
C TYR A 2 -0.92 -10.07 -14.71
N LYS A 3 -0.33 -11.01 -15.46
CA LYS A 3 -0.83 -11.40 -16.79
C LYS A 3 -2.29 -11.88 -16.75
N ARG A 4 -2.67 -12.60 -15.71
CA ARG A 4 -4.07 -13.01 -15.53
C ARG A 4 -4.96 -11.80 -15.27
N GLN A 5 -4.55 -10.88 -14.40
CA GLN A 5 -5.31 -9.65 -14.14
C GLN A 5 -5.53 -8.85 -15.42
N VAL A 6 -4.50 -8.69 -16.25
CA VAL A 6 -4.60 -8.04 -17.57
C VAL A 6 -5.61 -8.77 -18.46
N LEU A 7 -5.51 -10.09 -18.61
CA LEU A 7 -6.40 -10.88 -19.46
C LEU A 7 -7.84 -10.94 -18.94
N TYR A 8 -8.07 -10.74 -17.64
CA TYR A 8 -9.40 -10.67 -17.03
C TYR A 8 -9.99 -9.25 -16.99
N GLY A 9 -9.38 -8.29 -17.67
CA GLY A 9 -9.96 -6.96 -17.92
C GLY A 9 -9.62 -5.91 -16.87
N ALA A 10 -8.47 -6.02 -16.22
CA ALA A 10 -8.00 -4.94 -15.35
C ALA A 10 -7.65 -3.69 -16.19
N ASP A 11 -8.01 -2.51 -15.72
CA ASP A 11 -7.61 -1.23 -16.29
C ASP A 11 -6.19 -0.81 -15.86
N ALA A 12 -5.74 -1.31 -14.71
CA ALA A 12 -4.40 -1.11 -14.20
C ALA A 12 -3.95 -2.31 -13.34
N VAL A 13 -2.65 -2.54 -13.28
CA VAL A 13 -2.04 -3.57 -12.43
C VAL A 13 -1.05 -2.94 -11.46
N TYR A 14 -1.04 -3.50 -10.25
CA TYR A 14 -0.09 -3.16 -9.19
C TYR A 14 1.12 -4.07 -9.25
N LEU A 15 2.31 -3.49 -9.38
CA LEU A 15 3.58 -4.22 -9.35
C LEU A 15 4.50 -3.66 -8.27
N ALA A 16 5.51 -4.44 -7.93
CA ALA A 16 6.60 -3.98 -7.06
C ALA A 16 7.94 -4.41 -7.66
N GLY A 17 8.90 -3.51 -7.65
CA GLY A 17 10.29 -3.83 -7.91
C GLY A 17 10.96 -4.47 -6.69
N THR A 18 12.21 -4.85 -6.83
CA THR A 18 13.00 -5.48 -5.75
C THR A 18 13.33 -4.55 -4.60
N SER A 19 13.11 -3.23 -4.76
CA SER A 19 13.44 -2.20 -3.77
C SER A 19 12.22 -1.35 -3.40
N PHE A 20 12.20 -0.83 -2.19
CA PHE A 20 11.24 0.16 -1.68
C PHE A 20 9.74 -0.22 -1.74
N GLY A 21 9.41 -1.49 -2.00
CA GLY A 21 8.04 -1.99 -2.00
C GLY A 21 7.65 -2.65 -0.67
N MET A 22 6.37 -2.53 -0.27
CA MET A 22 5.83 -3.10 0.99
C MET A 22 5.70 -4.62 1.00
N ARG A 23 6.04 -5.31 -0.07
CA ARG A 23 5.98 -6.78 -0.19
C ARG A 23 7.35 -7.34 -0.52
N SER A 24 8.35 -7.07 0.31
CA SER A 24 9.75 -7.48 0.07
C SER A 24 9.95 -8.99 -0.09
N PHE A 25 9.06 -9.82 0.45
CA PHE A 25 9.10 -11.29 0.31
C PHE A 25 8.23 -11.83 -0.84
N ALA A 26 7.60 -10.99 -1.63
CA ALA A 26 6.89 -11.42 -2.84
C ALA A 26 7.87 -11.63 -4.00
N GLY A 27 7.43 -12.33 -5.04
CA GLY A 27 8.16 -12.41 -6.31
C GLY A 27 8.11 -11.06 -7.03
N ASN A 28 8.97 -10.13 -6.61
CA ASN A 28 9.06 -8.78 -7.14
C ASN A 28 9.83 -8.76 -8.47
N PHE A 29 9.56 -7.75 -9.29
CA PHE A 29 10.17 -7.61 -10.61
C PHE A 29 11.58 -7.05 -10.51
N THR A 30 12.53 -7.68 -11.19
CA THR A 30 13.87 -7.13 -11.41
C THR A 30 13.84 -5.99 -12.43
N GLY A 31 14.92 -5.20 -12.50
CA GLY A 31 15.07 -4.15 -13.51
C GLY A 31 14.94 -4.64 -14.95
N GLU A 32 15.30 -5.90 -15.23
CA GLU A 32 15.13 -6.51 -16.56
C GLU A 32 13.72 -7.05 -16.81
N GLU A 33 13.00 -7.45 -15.78
CA GLU A 33 11.65 -8.02 -15.89
C GLU A 33 10.57 -6.94 -15.97
N LEU A 34 10.77 -5.83 -15.28
CA LEU A 34 9.80 -4.76 -15.17
C LEU A 34 9.45 -4.14 -16.54
N PRO A 35 10.42 -3.76 -17.42
CA PRO A 35 10.09 -3.24 -18.74
C PRO A 35 9.29 -4.22 -19.60
N LYS A 36 9.56 -5.53 -19.48
CA LYS A 36 8.80 -6.58 -20.19
C LYS A 36 7.36 -6.69 -19.67
N ALA A 37 7.17 -6.49 -18.35
CA ALA A 37 5.85 -6.50 -17.76
C ALA A 37 5.04 -5.26 -18.16
N VAL A 38 5.68 -4.09 -18.20
CA VAL A 38 5.08 -2.84 -18.69
C VAL A 38 4.66 -2.97 -20.16
N ASP A 39 5.56 -3.40 -21.03
CA ASP A 39 5.26 -3.61 -22.46
C ASP A 39 4.09 -4.59 -22.65
N PHE A 40 4.07 -5.69 -21.90
CA PHE A 40 2.94 -6.63 -21.95
C PHE A 40 1.62 -5.98 -21.53
N ALA A 41 1.59 -5.23 -20.44
CA ALA A 41 0.38 -4.55 -19.97
C ALA A 41 -0.10 -3.49 -20.96
N HIS A 42 0.81 -2.65 -21.46
CA HIS A 42 0.51 -1.59 -22.40
C HIS A 42 -0.02 -2.12 -23.74
N LYS A 43 0.48 -3.25 -24.25
CA LYS A 43 -0.08 -3.94 -25.43
C LYS A 43 -1.53 -4.37 -25.26
N HIS A 44 -2.01 -4.48 -24.05
CA HIS A 44 -3.40 -4.80 -23.72
C HIS A 44 -4.20 -3.58 -23.23
N GLY A 45 -3.63 -2.37 -23.33
CA GLY A 45 -4.28 -1.13 -22.87
C GLY A 45 -4.36 -0.98 -21.36
N VAL A 46 -3.55 -1.72 -20.60
CA VAL A 46 -3.57 -1.75 -19.12
C VAL A 46 -2.40 -0.95 -18.56
N ARG A 47 -2.66 -0.06 -17.62
CA ARG A 47 -1.66 0.77 -16.94
C ARG A 47 -0.89 -0.02 -15.88
N VAL A 48 0.35 0.39 -15.64
CA VAL A 48 1.22 -0.22 -14.63
C VAL A 48 1.54 0.78 -13.53
N HIS A 49 1.15 0.45 -12.31
CA HIS A 49 1.45 1.25 -11.12
C HIS A 49 2.47 0.51 -10.25
N VAL A 50 3.61 1.14 -9.97
CA VAL A 50 4.68 0.53 -9.16
C VAL A 50 4.71 1.12 -7.77
N THR A 51 4.78 0.24 -6.76
CA THR A 51 4.87 0.66 -5.36
C THR A 51 6.29 1.06 -4.98
N VAL A 52 6.43 2.29 -4.46
CA VAL A 52 7.64 2.82 -3.82
C VAL A 52 7.19 3.39 -2.46
N ASN A 53 6.62 2.52 -1.64
CA ASN A 53 5.79 2.90 -0.51
C ASN A 53 6.30 2.41 0.85
N THR A 54 7.57 2.04 0.95
CA THR A 54 8.25 1.88 2.23
C THR A 54 8.63 3.24 2.82
N MET A 55 8.98 3.26 4.11
CA MET A 55 9.57 4.43 4.78
C MET A 55 11.11 4.29 4.72
N PRO A 56 11.81 4.93 3.78
CA PRO A 56 13.26 4.82 3.66
C PRO A 56 13.96 5.50 4.82
N ARG A 57 15.07 4.91 5.28
CA ARG A 57 15.96 5.53 6.26
C ARG A 57 17.05 6.33 5.56
N GLY A 58 17.78 7.15 6.33
CA GLY A 58 18.77 8.06 5.79
C GLY A 58 19.85 7.40 4.91
N ASP A 59 20.24 6.17 5.23
CA ASP A 59 21.19 5.36 4.45
C ASP A 59 20.63 4.79 3.14
N GLU A 60 19.32 4.75 2.99
CA GLU A 60 18.62 4.27 1.79
C GLU A 60 18.31 5.40 0.81
N VAL A 61 18.12 6.62 1.31
CA VAL A 61 17.75 7.80 0.50
C VAL A 61 18.67 8.05 -0.70
N PRO A 62 20.02 7.89 -0.59
CA PRO A 62 20.90 8.08 -1.74
C PRO A 62 20.64 7.13 -2.93
N ARG A 63 19.95 6.01 -2.71
CA ARG A 63 19.62 5.03 -3.76
C ARG A 63 18.33 5.36 -4.51
N LEU A 64 17.48 6.23 -3.94
CA LEU A 64 16.17 6.57 -4.52
C LEU A 64 16.26 7.23 -5.88
N PRO A 65 17.15 8.22 -6.13
CA PRO A 65 17.21 8.88 -7.43
C PRO A 65 17.38 7.90 -8.59
N ALA A 66 18.40 7.04 -8.53
CA ALA A 66 18.66 6.06 -9.59
C ALA A 66 17.51 5.07 -9.77
N TYR A 67 16.90 4.62 -8.67
CA TYR A 67 15.74 3.72 -8.74
C TYR A 67 14.50 4.38 -9.36
N LEU A 68 14.24 5.63 -9.05
CA LEU A 68 13.12 6.39 -9.63
C LEU A 68 13.33 6.62 -11.13
N GLU A 69 14.56 6.95 -11.56
CA GLU A 69 14.92 7.08 -12.97
C GLU A 69 14.74 5.75 -13.72
N GLU A 70 15.12 4.62 -13.11
CA GLU A 70 14.90 3.29 -13.69
C GLU A 70 13.41 3.02 -13.92
N LEU A 71 12.53 3.36 -12.98
CA LEU A 71 11.09 3.20 -13.12
C LEU A 71 10.50 4.10 -14.22
N ASP A 72 10.96 5.33 -14.29
CA ASP A 72 10.54 6.29 -15.33
C ASP A 72 10.95 5.80 -16.73
N GLN A 73 12.20 5.35 -16.89
CA GLN A 73 12.73 4.79 -18.13
C GLN A 73 12.02 3.48 -18.54
N ALA A 74 11.58 2.68 -17.57
CA ALA A 74 10.80 1.47 -17.81
C ALA A 74 9.38 1.76 -18.35
N GLY A 75 8.95 3.02 -18.39
CA GLY A 75 7.63 3.44 -18.86
C GLY A 75 6.49 3.15 -17.89
N VAL A 76 6.77 3.14 -16.58
CA VAL A 76 5.76 2.98 -15.53
C VAL A 76 4.79 4.17 -15.54
N ASP A 77 3.49 3.91 -15.51
CA ASP A 77 2.47 4.96 -15.60
C ASP A 77 2.32 5.75 -14.28
N ALA A 78 2.47 5.08 -13.14
CA ALA A 78 2.34 5.73 -11.84
C ALA A 78 3.20 5.10 -10.75
N LEU A 79 3.63 5.93 -9.81
CA LEU A 79 4.32 5.51 -8.59
C LEU A 79 3.38 5.67 -7.39
N ILE A 80 3.28 4.63 -6.57
CA ILE A 80 2.48 4.64 -5.36
C ILE A 80 3.40 4.88 -4.17
N LEU A 81 3.22 6.03 -3.55
CA LEU A 81 4.16 6.65 -2.63
C LEU A 81 3.56 6.82 -1.23
N ALA A 82 4.36 6.61 -0.18
CA ALA A 82 3.92 6.76 1.20
C ALA A 82 4.75 7.76 2.01
N ASP A 83 5.90 8.14 1.51
CA ASP A 83 6.80 9.08 2.17
C ASP A 83 6.88 10.40 1.38
N LEU A 84 6.81 11.54 2.09
CA LEU A 84 6.82 12.86 1.46
C LEU A 84 8.16 13.16 0.77
N GLY A 85 9.27 12.68 1.33
CA GLY A 85 10.60 12.83 0.72
C GLY A 85 10.69 12.04 -0.60
N VAL A 86 10.20 10.79 -0.60
CA VAL A 86 10.12 9.98 -1.83
C VAL A 86 9.19 10.63 -2.85
N PHE A 87 8.07 11.19 -2.42
CA PHE A 87 7.14 11.92 -3.29
C PHE A 87 7.82 13.13 -3.97
N THR A 88 8.61 13.87 -3.21
CA THR A 88 9.37 15.03 -3.72
C THR A 88 10.44 14.58 -4.73
N LEU A 89 11.19 13.53 -4.40
CA LEU A 89 12.21 12.97 -5.30
C LEU A 89 11.58 12.39 -6.57
N ALA A 90 10.42 11.73 -6.47
CA ALA A 90 9.69 11.20 -7.63
C ALA A 90 9.34 12.31 -8.63
N GLY A 91 8.90 13.48 -8.17
CA GLY A 91 8.64 14.61 -9.04
C GLY A 91 9.87 15.12 -9.80
N LYS A 92 11.07 14.85 -9.28
CA LYS A 92 12.35 15.26 -9.90
C LYS A 92 12.94 14.18 -10.80
N TYR A 93 12.93 12.93 -10.36
CA TYR A 93 13.67 11.83 -10.99
C TYR A 93 12.78 10.85 -11.79
N ALA A 94 11.45 10.97 -11.66
CA ALA A 94 10.47 10.22 -12.45
C ALA A 94 9.35 11.15 -12.95
N PRO A 95 9.69 12.19 -13.76
CA PRO A 95 8.74 13.24 -14.13
C PRO A 95 7.60 12.77 -15.04
N HIS A 96 7.75 11.65 -15.74
CA HIS A 96 6.72 11.09 -16.60
C HIS A 96 5.75 10.18 -15.85
N CYS A 97 6.12 9.71 -14.65
CA CYS A 97 5.25 8.90 -13.81
C CYS A 97 4.25 9.77 -13.02
N GLN A 98 2.99 9.39 -13.03
CA GLN A 98 2.00 9.97 -12.10
C GLN A 98 2.37 9.63 -10.65
N ARG A 99 2.04 10.53 -9.72
CA ARG A 99 2.30 10.33 -8.29
C ARG A 99 1.00 10.03 -7.56
N HIS A 100 0.85 8.79 -7.13
CA HIS A 100 -0.31 8.31 -6.37
C HIS A 100 0.06 8.17 -4.89
N ILE A 101 -0.81 8.63 -4.01
CA ILE A 101 -0.58 8.54 -2.57
C ILE A 101 -1.13 7.23 -2.04
N SER A 102 -0.26 6.46 -1.38
CA SER A 102 -0.62 5.18 -0.78
C SER A 102 -1.61 5.33 0.38
N THR A 103 -2.45 4.32 0.58
CA THR A 103 -3.33 4.20 1.76
C THR A 103 -2.58 4.28 3.10
N GLN A 104 -1.26 4.07 3.11
CA GLN A 104 -0.40 4.22 4.29
C GLN A 104 -0.36 5.66 4.82
N GLN A 105 -0.74 6.65 4.01
CA GLN A 105 -0.91 8.04 4.47
C GLN A 105 -2.22 8.27 5.23
N SER A 106 -3.07 7.24 5.33
CA SER A 106 -4.30 7.26 6.13
C SER A 106 -5.19 8.48 5.81
N ILE A 107 -5.39 8.74 4.52
CA ILE A 107 -6.20 9.88 4.05
C ILE A 107 -7.66 9.59 4.35
N ALA A 108 -8.21 10.29 5.34
CA ALA A 108 -9.57 10.09 5.85
C ALA A 108 -10.48 11.34 5.72
N ASN A 109 -10.02 12.39 5.05
CA ASN A 109 -10.82 13.61 4.86
C ASN A 109 -10.38 14.37 3.61
N SER A 110 -11.27 15.26 3.13
CA SER A 110 -11.06 16.07 1.93
C SER A 110 -9.92 17.07 2.04
N VAL A 111 -9.65 17.59 3.24
CA VAL A 111 -8.59 18.58 3.46
C VAL A 111 -7.23 17.95 3.22
N CYS A 112 -7.00 16.74 3.77
CA CYS A 112 -5.78 15.98 3.54
C CYS A 112 -5.64 15.59 2.05
N ALA A 113 -6.72 15.14 1.42
CA ALA A 113 -6.72 14.78 -0.01
C ALA A 113 -6.35 15.99 -0.89
N LYS A 114 -6.93 17.17 -0.62
CA LYS A 114 -6.60 18.42 -1.34
C LYS A 114 -5.16 18.83 -1.12
N ALA A 115 -4.64 18.73 0.09
CA ALA A 115 -3.24 19.09 0.36
C ALA A 115 -2.26 18.24 -0.48
N TRP A 116 -2.53 16.95 -0.64
CA TRP A 116 -1.72 16.11 -1.53
C TRP A 116 -1.89 16.49 -3.00
N PHE A 117 -3.11 16.86 -3.42
CA PHE A 117 -3.35 17.35 -4.78
C PHE A 117 -2.58 18.65 -5.06
N ASP A 118 -2.59 19.59 -4.14
CA ASP A 118 -1.86 20.87 -4.25
C ASP A 118 -0.34 20.66 -4.32
N LEU A 119 0.17 19.59 -3.70
CA LEU A 119 1.56 19.14 -3.84
C LEU A 119 1.85 18.44 -5.17
N GLY A 120 0.82 18.15 -5.97
CA GLY A 120 0.92 17.54 -7.30
C GLY A 120 0.68 16.04 -7.35
N ALA A 121 -0.02 15.46 -6.39
CA ALA A 121 -0.53 14.11 -6.50
C ALA A 121 -1.70 14.06 -7.49
N SER A 122 -1.72 13.09 -8.39
CA SER A 122 -2.83 12.87 -9.33
C SER A 122 -3.92 11.96 -8.75
N ARG A 123 -3.56 11.08 -7.80
CA ARG A 123 -4.47 10.15 -7.14
C ARG A 123 -4.13 9.99 -5.66
N VAL A 124 -5.16 9.78 -4.85
CA VAL A 124 -5.01 9.39 -3.45
C VAL A 124 -5.78 8.10 -3.18
N VAL A 125 -5.12 7.14 -2.53
CA VAL A 125 -5.77 5.92 -2.03
C VAL A 125 -6.27 6.21 -0.63
N LEU A 126 -7.58 6.23 -0.45
CA LEU A 126 -8.23 6.57 0.81
C LEU A 126 -7.97 5.51 1.90
N ALA A 127 -8.12 5.93 3.14
CA ALA A 127 -8.10 5.02 4.28
C ALA A 127 -9.23 3.99 4.16
N ARG A 128 -8.94 2.74 4.55
CA ARG A 128 -9.87 1.62 4.42
C ARG A 128 -10.97 1.61 5.49
N GLU A 129 -10.81 2.43 6.50
CA GLU A 129 -11.72 2.60 7.63
C GLU A 129 -12.92 3.51 7.31
N LEU A 130 -12.93 4.13 6.13
CA LEU A 130 -13.99 5.04 5.71
C LEU A 130 -15.26 4.31 5.25
N SER A 131 -16.40 4.80 5.69
CA SER A 131 -17.71 4.42 5.16
C SER A 131 -17.95 5.00 3.75
N LEU A 132 -18.88 4.41 3.02
CA LEU A 132 -19.26 4.92 1.69
C LEU A 132 -19.75 6.38 1.72
N ASP A 133 -20.41 6.80 2.78
CA ASP A 133 -20.90 8.18 2.92
C ASP A 133 -19.76 9.17 3.16
N GLU A 134 -18.75 8.78 3.92
CA GLU A 134 -17.52 9.58 4.08
C GLU A 134 -16.76 9.70 2.76
N ILE A 135 -16.64 8.61 2.01
CA ILE A 135 -16.02 8.62 0.66
C ILE A 135 -16.78 9.55 -0.29
N ARG A 136 -18.13 9.48 -0.31
CA ARG A 136 -18.95 10.39 -1.12
C ARG A 136 -18.71 11.86 -0.74
N ARG A 137 -18.64 12.15 0.55
CA ARG A 137 -18.36 13.52 1.04
C ARG A 137 -16.99 13.99 0.60
N ILE A 138 -15.95 13.17 0.76
CA ILE A 138 -14.61 13.48 0.28
C ILE A 138 -14.64 13.78 -1.22
N ARG A 139 -15.35 12.95 -2.02
CA ARG A 139 -15.47 13.18 -3.46
C ARG A 139 -16.17 14.49 -3.80
N GLN A 140 -17.19 14.88 -3.08
CA GLN A 140 -17.92 16.14 -3.29
C GLN A 140 -17.08 17.37 -2.98
N GLU A 141 -16.18 17.26 -2.04
CA GLU A 141 -15.35 18.34 -1.52
C GLU A 141 -13.95 18.43 -2.18
N THR A 142 -13.59 17.52 -3.08
CA THR A 142 -12.28 17.50 -3.75
C THR A 142 -12.39 17.86 -5.23
N PRO A 143 -11.32 18.40 -5.86
CA PRO A 143 -11.29 18.66 -7.29
C PRO A 143 -11.59 17.39 -8.11
N ARG A 144 -12.25 17.55 -9.25
CA ARG A 144 -12.56 16.42 -10.13
C ARG A 144 -11.32 15.76 -10.73
N GLU A 145 -10.29 16.54 -10.92
CA GLU A 145 -8.98 16.15 -11.45
C GLU A 145 -8.21 15.25 -10.49
N LEU A 146 -8.50 15.34 -9.18
CA LEU A 146 -7.93 14.42 -8.21
C LEU A 146 -8.68 13.08 -8.27
N GLU A 147 -8.00 12.04 -8.66
CA GLU A 147 -8.56 10.68 -8.61
C GLU A 147 -8.58 10.15 -7.16
N LEU A 148 -9.71 9.55 -6.78
CA LEU A 148 -9.86 8.85 -5.50
C LEU A 148 -9.90 7.35 -5.76
N GLU A 149 -9.11 6.59 -5.02
CA GLU A 149 -9.06 5.14 -5.08
C GLU A 149 -9.45 4.56 -3.71
N THR A 150 -10.22 3.47 -3.72
CA THR A 150 -10.63 2.74 -2.52
C THR A 150 -10.39 1.25 -2.70
N PHE A 151 -10.19 0.54 -1.60
CA PHE A 151 -10.17 -0.92 -1.62
C PHE A 151 -11.60 -1.45 -1.71
N GLY A 152 -11.87 -2.27 -2.72
CA GLY A 152 -13.13 -3.00 -2.87
C GLY A 152 -13.06 -4.42 -2.29
N HIS A 153 -11.87 -5.05 -2.34
CA HIS A 153 -11.63 -6.38 -1.81
C HIS A 153 -10.16 -6.55 -1.41
N GLY A 154 -9.90 -7.28 -0.34
CA GLY A 154 -8.56 -7.64 0.09
C GLY A 154 -8.40 -7.63 1.62
N ALA A 155 -7.20 -8.04 2.05
CA ALA A 155 -6.84 -8.14 3.45
C ALA A 155 -6.75 -6.77 4.12
N MET A 156 -7.46 -6.60 5.24
CA MET A 156 -7.35 -5.42 6.10
C MET A 156 -6.22 -5.56 7.12
N CYS A 157 -5.51 -4.48 7.40
CA CYS A 157 -4.66 -4.40 8.59
C CYS A 157 -5.53 -4.24 9.86
N VAL A 158 -5.03 -4.75 10.99
CA VAL A 158 -5.65 -4.54 12.31
C VAL A 158 -5.58 -3.07 12.77
N SER A 159 -4.69 -2.29 12.18
CA SER A 159 -4.55 -0.86 12.41
C SER A 159 -4.60 -0.10 11.08
N TYR A 160 -4.63 1.23 11.15
CA TYR A 160 -4.38 2.06 9.97
C TYR A 160 -3.11 1.60 9.25
N SER A 161 -3.18 1.53 7.91
CA SER A 161 -2.06 1.07 7.08
C SER A 161 -0.80 1.89 7.34
N GLY A 162 0.34 1.22 7.52
CA GLY A 162 1.62 1.89 7.79
C GLY A 162 1.80 2.41 9.21
N ARG A 163 0.90 2.08 10.16
CA ARG A 163 0.95 2.56 11.56
C ARG A 163 1.18 1.46 12.59
N CYS A 164 1.25 0.20 12.17
CA CYS A 164 1.36 -0.94 13.07
C CYS A 164 2.82 -1.25 13.44
N LEU A 165 3.09 -1.42 14.72
CA LEU A 165 4.38 -1.85 15.26
C LEU A 165 4.38 -3.31 15.75
N LEU A 166 3.23 -4.00 15.68
CA LEU A 166 3.07 -5.33 16.28
C LEU A 166 4.06 -6.36 15.71
N SER A 167 4.28 -6.36 14.39
CA SER A 167 5.23 -7.26 13.76
C SER A 167 6.66 -7.01 14.23
N ASN A 168 7.07 -5.76 14.34
CA ASN A 168 8.40 -5.41 14.84
C ASN A 168 8.56 -5.83 16.30
N TYR A 169 7.57 -5.54 17.15
CA TYR A 169 7.59 -5.88 18.55
C TYR A 169 7.68 -7.40 18.78
N MET A 170 6.87 -8.19 18.08
CA MET A 170 6.78 -9.64 18.29
C MET A 170 7.89 -10.45 17.58
N THR A 171 8.41 -9.95 16.47
CA THR A 171 9.27 -10.77 15.60
C THR A 171 10.55 -10.06 15.13
N GLY A 172 10.75 -8.80 15.50
CA GLY A 172 11.84 -7.96 14.99
C GLY A 172 11.68 -7.56 13.51
N ARG A 173 10.59 -7.97 12.83
CA ARG A 173 10.35 -7.68 11.42
C ARG A 173 9.54 -6.40 11.27
N ASP A 174 10.11 -5.41 10.59
CA ASP A 174 9.51 -4.09 10.44
C ASP A 174 8.41 -4.11 9.36
N SER A 175 7.16 -3.97 9.81
CA SER A 175 5.99 -3.98 8.94
C SER A 175 5.92 -2.77 8.01
N ASN A 176 6.45 -1.62 8.44
CA ASN A 176 6.40 -0.37 7.67
C ASN A 176 7.51 -0.30 6.60
N ARG A 177 8.33 -1.33 6.52
CA ARG A 177 9.43 -1.48 5.57
C ARG A 177 9.31 -2.76 4.72
N GLY A 178 8.11 -3.29 4.60
CA GLY A 178 7.80 -4.42 3.73
C GLY A 178 8.01 -5.81 4.34
N SER A 179 8.36 -5.90 5.62
CA SER A 179 8.72 -7.17 6.28
C SER A 179 7.68 -7.68 7.27
N CYS A 180 6.41 -7.27 7.15
CA CYS A 180 5.35 -7.66 8.07
C CYS A 180 5.20 -9.18 8.19
N ALA A 181 5.31 -9.71 9.42
CA ALA A 181 5.10 -11.13 9.72
C ALA A 181 3.60 -11.49 9.85
N GLN A 182 2.72 -10.51 9.81
CA GLN A 182 1.26 -10.65 9.97
C GLN A 182 0.84 -11.30 11.30
N PRO A 183 1.41 -10.91 12.45
CA PRO A 183 1.07 -11.54 13.72
C PRO A 183 -0.40 -11.35 14.11
N CYS A 184 -1.07 -10.30 13.61
CA CYS A 184 -2.50 -10.09 13.81
C CYS A 184 -3.39 -11.20 13.20
N ARG A 185 -2.80 -12.10 12.40
CA ARG A 185 -3.50 -13.25 11.78
C ARG A 185 -3.14 -14.58 12.42
N TYR A 186 -2.30 -14.58 13.46
CA TYR A 186 -2.01 -15.79 14.21
C TYR A 186 -3.19 -16.15 15.11
N GLN A 187 -3.29 -17.42 15.44
CA GLN A 187 -4.21 -17.86 16.48
C GLN A 187 -3.57 -17.62 17.85
N TYR A 188 -4.34 -17.03 18.76
CA TYR A 188 -3.90 -16.72 20.10
C TYR A 188 -4.81 -17.36 21.13
N ALA A 189 -4.24 -17.63 22.30
CA ALA A 189 -4.97 -18.00 23.48
C ALA A 189 -4.44 -17.17 24.66
N LEU A 190 -5.30 -16.82 25.58
CA LEU A 190 -4.93 -16.24 26.86
C LEU A 190 -4.52 -17.35 27.83
N MET A 191 -3.47 -17.12 28.58
CA MET A 191 -3.04 -17.98 29.69
C MET A 191 -2.86 -17.12 30.93
N GLU A 192 -3.42 -17.54 32.04
CA GLU A 192 -3.16 -16.90 33.33
C GLU A 192 -1.84 -17.42 33.90
N GLU A 193 -0.98 -16.51 34.34
CA GLU A 193 0.38 -16.84 34.83
C GLU A 193 0.38 -17.87 35.94
N LYS A 194 -0.60 -17.83 36.87
CA LYS A 194 -0.73 -18.74 37.99
C LYS A 194 -1.36 -20.09 37.64
N ARG A 195 -1.86 -20.26 36.44
CA ARG A 195 -2.45 -21.49 35.88
C ARG A 195 -1.79 -21.89 34.58
N PRO A 196 -0.49 -22.23 34.63
CA PRO A 196 0.23 -22.61 33.42
C PRO A 196 -0.35 -23.90 32.80
N GLY A 197 -0.54 -23.90 31.50
CA GLY A 197 -1.11 -25.04 30.77
C GLY A 197 -2.61 -24.97 30.54
N GLU A 198 -3.33 -24.03 31.15
CA GLU A 198 -4.72 -23.73 30.85
C GLU A 198 -4.78 -22.60 29.82
N TYR A 199 -5.34 -22.87 28.63
CA TYR A 199 -5.43 -21.92 27.52
C TYR A 199 -6.88 -21.50 27.30
N PHE A 200 -7.14 -20.23 27.35
CA PHE A 200 -8.44 -19.64 27.08
C PHE A 200 -8.42 -19.11 25.62
N PRO A 201 -9.16 -19.74 24.70
CA PRO A 201 -9.16 -19.33 23.30
C PRO A 201 -9.76 -17.92 23.16
N VAL A 202 -9.24 -17.15 22.21
CA VAL A 202 -9.74 -15.84 21.85
C VAL A 202 -10.49 -15.98 20.54
N PHE A 203 -11.77 -15.64 20.53
CA PHE A 203 -12.65 -15.72 19.36
C PHE A 203 -13.18 -14.36 18.95
N GLU A 204 -13.56 -14.24 17.71
CA GLU A 204 -14.31 -13.10 17.20
C GLU A 204 -15.80 -13.44 17.17
N ASP A 205 -16.68 -12.48 17.53
CA ASP A 205 -18.12 -12.56 17.37
C ASP A 205 -18.66 -11.38 16.54
N GLU A 206 -19.97 -11.34 16.30
CA GLU A 206 -20.59 -10.34 15.44
C GLU A 206 -20.54 -8.91 16.00
N THR A 207 -20.18 -8.73 17.25
CA THR A 207 -20.27 -7.44 17.95
C THR A 207 -18.92 -6.85 18.34
N GLY A 208 -17.84 -7.61 18.23
CA GLY A 208 -16.53 -7.18 18.73
C GLY A 208 -15.34 -7.68 17.97
N THR A 209 -14.36 -6.80 17.95
CA THR A 209 -13.04 -7.10 17.38
C THR A 209 -12.19 -7.80 18.42
N TYR A 210 -11.71 -8.92 18.08
CA TYR A 210 -10.77 -9.65 18.89
C TYR A 210 -9.41 -9.11 18.67
N ILE A 211 -8.69 -9.15 19.76
CA ILE A 211 -7.48 -8.40 20.01
C ILE A 211 -6.46 -8.50 18.87
N LEU A 212 -6.49 -9.50 18.02
CA LEU A 212 -5.48 -9.70 16.99
C LEU A 212 -5.98 -10.27 15.65
N ASN A 213 -7.29 -10.37 15.47
CA ASN A 213 -7.84 -10.80 14.17
C ASN A 213 -8.06 -9.61 13.24
N SER A 214 -7.49 -9.68 12.06
CA SER A 214 -7.84 -8.76 10.98
C SER A 214 -8.88 -9.41 10.07
N ARG A 215 -9.92 -8.67 9.72
CA ARG A 215 -10.91 -9.08 8.73
C ARG A 215 -10.41 -8.80 7.33
N ASP A 216 -10.83 -9.62 6.39
CA ASP A 216 -10.71 -9.32 4.97
C ASP A 216 -11.89 -8.45 4.55
N MET A 217 -11.59 -7.39 3.81
CA MET A 217 -12.63 -6.52 3.24
C MET A 217 -13.25 -7.23 2.03
N CYS A 218 -14.58 -7.32 2.02
CA CYS A 218 -15.36 -7.80 0.88
C CYS A 218 -16.59 -6.90 0.72
N MET A 219 -16.69 -6.21 -0.40
CA MET A 219 -17.85 -5.41 -0.80
C MET A 219 -18.64 -6.07 -1.90
#